data_12b7ff750d947602749871ad09fc2d2a
#
_entry.id   12b7ff750d947602749871ad09fc2d2a
#
_cell.length_a   1.000
_cell.length_b   1.000
_cell.length_c   1.000
_cell.angle_alpha   90.00
_cell.angle_beta   90.00
_cell.angle_gamma   90.00
#
_symmetry.space_group_name_H-M   'P 1'
#
loop_
_entity.id
_entity.type
_entity.pdbx_description
1 polymer ?
#
loop_
_entity_poly.entity_id
_entity_poly.type
_entity_poly.pdbx_seq_one_letter_code
_entity_poly.pdbx_strand_id
1 'polypeptide(L)'
;MDYDTGGAEFLLSLNHPYDKTAVTEGYKPNVELCKRRLLPLGINFKECSNPKNIPFEDEMFDLMINRHGEFEQDEIYRLLKKDGIFITEQVGENNERDLVQMVLPDIPKPFPNMNLTVQRKKFEETGFKIIRAEETYRPITFYDIGAFVWFAHIIEWEFPNFSVSKCYENLLKMQDIIDKYGKVQGTIHRYLIVAQK
;
A
#
# COMPACT_ATOMS: atom_id res chain seq x y z
N MET A 1 -4.71 -10.28 -12.88
CA MET A 1 -3.65 -9.28 -13.01
C MET A 1 -3.24 -8.80 -11.64
N ASP A 2 -1.95 -8.60 -11.38
CA ASP A 2 -1.42 -7.90 -10.20
C ASP A 2 -0.93 -6.52 -10.64
N TYR A 3 -1.54 -5.47 -10.09
CA TYR A 3 -1.25 -4.09 -10.46
C TYR A 3 -0.33 -3.46 -9.40
N ASP A 4 0.80 -2.90 -9.85
CA ASP A 4 1.85 -2.32 -9.01
C ASP A 4 2.39 -3.34 -7.98
N THR A 5 3.01 -4.40 -8.54
CA THR A 5 3.30 -5.65 -7.82
C THR A 5 4.46 -5.56 -6.81
N GLY A 6 5.25 -4.48 -6.83
CA GLY A 6 6.50 -4.39 -6.07
C GLY A 6 7.54 -5.39 -6.60
N GLY A 7 8.11 -6.20 -5.73
CA GLY A 7 9.07 -7.24 -6.12
C GLY A 7 8.45 -8.54 -6.66
N ALA A 8 7.13 -8.62 -6.77
CA ALA A 8 6.34 -9.78 -7.19
C ALA A 8 6.39 -10.99 -6.23
N GLU A 9 6.92 -10.87 -5.01
CA GLU A 9 7.00 -11.98 -4.07
C GLU A 9 5.60 -12.48 -3.68
N PHE A 10 4.68 -11.54 -3.41
CA PHE A 10 3.30 -11.89 -3.05
C PHE A 10 2.59 -12.58 -4.22
N LEU A 11 2.66 -12.02 -5.42
CA LEU A 11 2.08 -12.63 -6.61
C LEU A 11 2.56 -14.07 -6.82
N LEU A 12 3.86 -14.29 -6.79
CA LEU A 12 4.45 -15.61 -7.00
C LEU A 12 4.03 -16.62 -5.92
N SER A 13 3.78 -16.15 -4.69
CA SER A 13 3.29 -17.01 -3.59
C SER A 13 1.86 -17.52 -3.81
N LEU A 14 1.07 -16.88 -4.67
CA LEU A 14 -0.29 -17.32 -5.00
C LEU A 14 -0.33 -18.55 -5.90
N ASN A 15 0.79 -18.91 -6.54
CA ASN A 15 0.91 -20.06 -7.44
C ASN A 15 -0.13 -20.09 -8.58
N HIS A 16 -0.55 -18.92 -9.06
CA HIS A 16 -1.47 -18.81 -10.20
C HIS A 16 -0.76 -19.21 -11.51
N PRO A 17 -1.44 -19.85 -12.48
CA PRO A 17 -0.86 -20.19 -13.77
C PRO A 17 -0.22 -18.98 -14.46
N TYR A 18 1.05 -19.08 -14.81
CA TYR A 18 1.85 -17.96 -15.32
C TYR A 18 1.36 -17.44 -16.66
N ASP A 19 0.91 -18.33 -17.54
CA ASP A 19 0.32 -18.01 -18.85
C ASP A 19 -1.01 -17.25 -18.77
N LYS A 20 -1.65 -17.23 -17.58
CA LYS A 20 -2.88 -16.49 -17.28
C LYS A 20 -2.62 -15.29 -16.35
N THR A 21 -1.36 -14.94 -16.15
CA THR A 21 -0.96 -13.87 -15.22
C THR A 21 -0.41 -12.67 -15.98
N ALA A 22 -0.94 -11.50 -15.68
CA ALA A 22 -0.42 -10.22 -16.11
C ALA A 22 0.00 -9.37 -14.90
N VAL A 23 1.02 -8.53 -15.07
CA VAL A 23 1.63 -7.75 -13.99
C VAL A 23 2.04 -6.37 -14.49
N THR A 24 1.88 -5.36 -13.66
CA THR A 24 2.51 -4.05 -13.87
C THR A 24 3.37 -3.64 -12.69
N GLU A 25 4.34 -2.78 -12.98
CA GLU A 25 5.19 -2.11 -11.99
C GLU A 25 5.73 -0.81 -12.58
N GLY A 26 5.80 0.25 -11.79
CA GLY A 26 6.24 1.58 -12.23
C GLY A 26 7.53 2.08 -11.59
N TYR A 27 7.89 1.61 -10.40
CA TYR A 27 9.11 2.00 -9.72
C TYR A 27 10.33 1.34 -10.35
N LYS A 28 11.23 2.14 -10.94
CA LYS A 28 12.36 1.66 -11.76
C LYS A 28 13.16 0.50 -11.16
N PRO A 29 13.58 0.51 -9.88
CA PRO A 29 14.28 -0.63 -9.29
C PRO A 29 13.47 -1.92 -9.31
N ASN A 30 12.16 -1.84 -9.05
CA ASN A 30 11.27 -2.99 -9.08
C ASN A 30 11.00 -3.46 -10.51
N VAL A 31 10.89 -2.54 -11.47
CA VAL A 31 10.74 -2.86 -12.91
C VAL A 31 11.85 -3.80 -13.38
N GLU A 32 13.11 -3.48 -13.08
CA GLU A 32 14.25 -4.33 -13.48
C GLU A 32 14.25 -5.68 -12.72
N LEU A 33 13.80 -5.68 -11.47
CA LEU A 33 13.63 -6.91 -10.71
C LEU A 33 12.52 -7.79 -11.30
N CYS A 34 11.37 -7.22 -11.64
CA CYS A 34 10.24 -7.89 -12.25
C CYS A 34 10.61 -8.46 -13.63
N LYS A 35 11.29 -7.70 -14.48
CA LYS A 35 11.78 -8.21 -15.78
C LYS A 35 12.60 -9.47 -15.61
N ARG A 36 13.54 -9.48 -14.67
CA ARG A 36 14.41 -10.65 -14.43
C ARG A 36 13.67 -11.86 -13.85
N ARG A 37 12.65 -11.61 -13.00
CA ARG A 37 11.90 -12.66 -12.30
C ARG A 37 10.75 -13.22 -13.13
N LEU A 38 10.00 -12.36 -13.82
CA LEU A 38 8.70 -12.71 -14.37
C LEU A 38 8.75 -13.08 -15.85
N LEU A 39 9.60 -12.42 -16.67
CA LEU A 39 9.68 -12.73 -18.10
C LEU A 39 10.13 -14.16 -18.39
N PRO A 40 11.13 -14.74 -17.66
CA PRO A 40 11.51 -16.15 -17.88
C PRO A 40 10.40 -17.16 -17.53
N LEU A 41 9.42 -16.75 -16.71
CA LEU A 41 8.27 -17.58 -16.33
C LEU A 41 7.11 -17.48 -17.34
N GLY A 42 7.20 -16.61 -18.35
CA GLY A 42 6.14 -16.38 -19.33
C GLY A 42 5.00 -15.47 -18.81
N ILE A 43 5.19 -14.80 -17.69
CA ILE A 43 4.21 -13.83 -17.16
C ILE A 43 4.20 -12.58 -18.04
N ASN A 44 3.00 -12.08 -18.38
CA ASN A 44 2.82 -10.88 -19.18
C ASN A 44 3.10 -9.63 -18.32
N PHE A 45 4.36 -9.20 -18.31
CA PHE A 45 4.81 -8.01 -17.57
C PHE A 45 4.81 -6.77 -18.46
N LYS A 46 4.27 -5.66 -17.93
CA LYS A 46 4.35 -4.33 -18.55
C LYS A 46 4.77 -3.28 -17.52
N GLU A 47 5.72 -2.43 -17.92
CA GLU A 47 6.10 -1.25 -17.15
C GLU A 47 4.97 -0.22 -17.20
N CYS A 48 4.52 0.27 -16.02
CA CYS A 48 3.46 1.26 -15.92
C CYS A 48 3.64 2.12 -14.66
N SER A 49 3.89 3.41 -14.87
CA SER A 49 4.00 4.42 -13.79
C SER A 49 2.82 5.40 -13.75
N ASN A 50 1.83 5.23 -14.64
CA ASN A 50 0.66 6.10 -14.70
C ASN A 50 -0.61 5.30 -14.37
N PRO A 51 -1.22 5.50 -13.19
CA PRO A 51 -2.42 4.78 -12.78
C PRO A 51 -3.66 5.10 -13.62
N LYS A 52 -3.63 6.18 -14.43
CA LYS A 52 -4.73 6.60 -15.32
C LYS A 52 -4.67 6.00 -16.71
N ASN A 53 -3.61 5.29 -17.04
CA ASN A 53 -3.41 4.71 -18.37
C ASN A 53 -2.57 3.45 -18.26
N ILE A 54 -3.19 2.37 -17.82
CA ILE A 54 -2.54 1.06 -17.68
C ILE A 54 -2.50 0.41 -19.07
N PRO A 55 -1.33 -0.08 -19.55
CA PRO A 55 -1.13 -0.47 -20.95
C PRO A 55 -1.73 -1.83 -21.31
N PHE A 56 -3.00 -2.03 -20.99
CA PHE A 56 -3.81 -3.19 -21.36
C PHE A 56 -5.13 -2.76 -21.98
N GLU A 57 -5.72 -3.66 -22.77
CA GLU A 57 -7.01 -3.42 -23.44
C GLU A 57 -8.17 -3.44 -22.44
N ASP A 58 -9.31 -2.86 -22.85
CA ASP A 58 -10.55 -2.89 -22.09
C ASP A 58 -11.03 -4.34 -21.85
N GLU A 59 -11.68 -4.57 -20.74
CA GLU A 59 -12.36 -5.83 -20.42
C GLU A 59 -11.46 -7.07 -20.57
N MET A 60 -10.20 -6.95 -20.18
CA MET A 60 -9.20 -8.01 -20.32
C MET A 60 -9.16 -8.97 -19.12
N PHE A 61 -9.48 -8.52 -17.92
CA PHE A 61 -9.21 -9.27 -16.67
C PHE A 61 -10.48 -9.71 -15.94
N ASP A 62 -10.48 -10.97 -15.51
CA ASP A 62 -11.52 -11.53 -14.63
C ASP A 62 -11.27 -11.17 -13.16
N LEU A 63 -10.00 -11.03 -12.79
CA LEU A 63 -9.54 -10.68 -11.44
C LEU A 63 -8.35 -9.74 -11.52
N MET A 64 -8.44 -8.64 -10.78
CA MET A 64 -7.31 -7.74 -10.53
C MET A 64 -7.05 -7.63 -9.03
N ILE A 65 -5.79 -7.61 -8.66
CA ILE A 65 -5.35 -7.38 -7.28
C ILE A 65 -4.38 -6.21 -7.24
N ASN A 66 -4.37 -5.50 -6.11
CA ASN A 66 -3.42 -4.42 -5.83
C ASN A 66 -3.16 -4.35 -4.33
N ARG A 67 -1.91 -4.11 -3.95
CA ARG A 67 -1.52 -3.92 -2.56
C ARG A 67 -0.63 -2.70 -2.42
N HIS A 68 -1.14 -1.70 -1.69
CA HIS A 68 -0.44 -0.47 -1.34
C HIS A 68 -0.06 0.44 -2.52
N GLY A 69 -0.32 0.05 -3.76
CA GLY A 69 -0.09 0.86 -4.95
C GLY A 69 -1.21 1.86 -5.21
N GLU A 70 -0.88 3.00 -5.82
CA GLU A 70 -1.85 3.99 -6.27
C GLU A 70 -2.64 3.45 -7.46
N PHE A 71 -3.94 3.69 -7.52
CA PHE A 71 -4.80 3.31 -8.64
C PHE A 71 -5.94 4.33 -8.85
N GLU A 72 -6.52 4.32 -10.05
CA GLU A 72 -7.73 5.07 -10.38
C GLU A 72 -8.89 4.09 -10.62
N GLN A 73 -10.01 4.31 -9.95
CA GLN A 73 -11.16 3.42 -10.01
C GLN A 73 -11.70 3.25 -11.43
N ASP A 74 -11.78 4.33 -12.20
CA ASP A 74 -12.26 4.30 -13.59
C ASP A 74 -11.39 3.41 -14.49
N GLU A 75 -10.07 3.45 -14.28
CA GLU A 75 -9.12 2.65 -15.05
C GLU A 75 -9.20 1.16 -14.68
N ILE A 76 -9.34 0.84 -13.39
CA ILE A 76 -9.61 -0.53 -12.95
C ILE A 76 -10.93 -1.04 -13.52
N TYR A 77 -11.98 -0.18 -13.51
CA TYR A 77 -13.28 -0.52 -14.10
C TYR A 77 -13.18 -0.82 -15.59
N ARG A 78 -12.44 -0.01 -16.35
CA ARG A 78 -12.19 -0.23 -17.78
C ARG A 78 -11.56 -1.59 -18.06
N LEU A 79 -10.55 -1.96 -17.29
CA LEU A 79 -9.75 -3.17 -17.50
C LEU A 79 -10.45 -4.46 -17.11
N LEU A 80 -11.39 -4.41 -16.16
CA LEU A 80 -12.15 -5.58 -15.74
C LEU A 80 -13.21 -5.95 -16.77
N LYS A 81 -13.36 -7.24 -17.01
CA LYS A 81 -14.51 -7.80 -17.72
C LYS A 81 -15.78 -7.54 -16.92
N LYS A 82 -16.93 -7.71 -17.58
CA LYS A 82 -18.21 -7.78 -16.89
C LYS A 82 -18.16 -8.87 -15.81
N ASP A 83 -18.67 -8.57 -14.62
CA ASP A 83 -18.62 -9.43 -13.43
C ASP A 83 -17.20 -9.68 -12.87
N GLY A 84 -16.19 -9.04 -13.44
CA GLY A 84 -14.80 -9.11 -12.96
C GLY A 84 -14.62 -8.49 -11.58
N ILE A 85 -13.63 -8.97 -10.83
CA ILE A 85 -13.42 -8.61 -9.42
C ILE A 85 -12.10 -7.85 -9.27
N PHE A 86 -12.15 -6.77 -8.48
CA PHE A 86 -10.97 -6.08 -7.97
C PHE A 86 -10.84 -6.29 -6.46
N ILE A 87 -9.64 -6.64 -6.02
CA ILE A 87 -9.28 -6.77 -4.61
C ILE A 87 -8.13 -5.83 -4.30
N THR A 88 -8.32 -4.92 -3.36
CA THR A 88 -7.23 -4.03 -2.93
C THR A 88 -7.11 -3.98 -1.41
N GLU A 89 -5.87 -4.08 -0.93
CA GLU A 89 -5.48 -3.78 0.45
C GLU A 89 -4.64 -2.50 0.45
N GLN A 90 -5.02 -1.53 1.28
CA GLN A 90 -4.38 -0.22 1.32
C GLN A 90 -3.97 0.21 2.72
N VAL A 91 -2.95 1.06 2.76
CA VAL A 91 -2.57 1.79 3.96
C VAL A 91 -3.58 2.92 4.18
N GLY A 92 -4.15 2.98 5.39
CA GLY A 92 -5.11 4.01 5.73
C GLY A 92 -4.46 5.31 6.24
N GLU A 93 -5.17 6.42 6.10
CA GLU A 93 -4.69 7.78 6.45
C GLU A 93 -4.24 7.98 7.90
N ASN A 94 -4.65 7.09 8.80
CA ASN A 94 -4.26 7.13 10.21
C ASN A 94 -3.09 6.20 10.55
N ASN A 95 -2.46 5.60 9.52
CA ASN A 95 -1.32 4.73 9.73
C ASN A 95 -0.18 5.49 10.43
N GLU A 96 0.28 4.96 11.56
CA GLU A 96 1.42 5.46 12.34
C GLU A 96 1.33 6.94 12.80
N ARG A 97 0.15 7.56 12.70
CA ARG A 97 -0.03 8.99 13.01
C ARG A 97 0.28 9.34 14.46
N ASP A 98 0.02 8.44 15.38
CA ASP A 98 0.38 8.55 16.80
C ASP A 98 1.91 8.60 16.98
N LEU A 99 2.67 7.72 16.32
CA LEU A 99 4.13 7.72 16.33
C LEU A 99 4.71 8.97 15.66
N VAL A 100 4.16 9.35 14.50
CA VAL A 100 4.57 10.57 13.80
C VAL A 100 4.39 11.79 14.69
N GLN A 101 3.24 11.91 15.36
CA GLN A 101 2.94 13.02 16.26
C GLN A 101 3.86 13.09 17.49
N MET A 102 4.38 11.94 17.94
CA MET A 102 5.37 11.92 19.03
C MET A 102 6.70 12.58 18.63
N VAL A 103 7.15 12.40 17.38
CA VAL A 103 8.48 12.87 16.94
C VAL A 103 8.43 14.07 16.01
N LEU A 104 7.37 14.23 15.24
CA LEU A 104 7.13 15.28 14.25
C LEU A 104 5.68 15.81 14.36
N PRO A 105 5.31 16.51 15.45
CA PRO A 105 3.92 16.84 15.79
C PRO A 105 3.19 17.69 14.74
N ASP A 106 3.93 18.48 13.97
CA ASP A 106 3.35 19.45 13.01
C ASP A 106 3.21 18.89 11.59
N ILE A 107 3.58 17.62 11.36
CA ILE A 107 3.51 17.02 10.02
C ILE A 107 2.07 16.60 9.70
N PRO A 108 1.48 17.09 8.59
CA PRO A 108 0.15 16.68 8.16
C PRO A 108 0.11 15.21 7.71
N LYS A 109 -1.08 14.66 7.56
CA LYS A 109 -1.26 13.33 6.96
C LYS A 109 -0.74 13.33 5.53
N PRO A 110 0.12 12.39 5.12
CA PRO A 110 0.65 12.34 3.75
C PRO A 110 -0.44 12.02 2.72
N PHE A 111 -1.40 11.19 3.10
CA PHE A 111 -2.46 10.70 2.21
C PHE A 111 -3.85 10.94 2.85
N PRO A 112 -4.33 12.20 2.91
CA PRO A 112 -5.66 12.48 3.45
C PRO A 112 -6.74 11.83 2.56
N ASN A 113 -7.83 11.38 3.19
CA ASN A 113 -8.93 10.65 2.53
C ASN A 113 -8.60 9.19 2.09
N MET A 114 -7.43 8.66 2.42
CA MET A 114 -7.15 7.23 2.28
C MET A 114 -7.76 6.48 3.46
N ASN A 115 -9.07 6.29 3.44
CA ASN A 115 -9.84 5.55 4.43
C ASN A 115 -10.99 4.80 3.76
N LEU A 116 -11.50 3.78 4.44
CA LEU A 116 -12.52 2.90 3.89
C LEU A 116 -13.77 3.64 3.42
N THR A 117 -14.26 4.59 4.20
CA THR A 117 -15.50 5.32 3.88
C THR A 117 -15.39 6.11 2.58
N VAL A 118 -14.32 6.88 2.43
CA VAL A 118 -14.10 7.70 1.24
C VAL A 118 -13.82 6.82 0.02
N GLN A 119 -12.97 5.81 0.17
CA GLN A 119 -12.60 4.96 -0.97
C GLN A 119 -13.77 4.08 -1.42
N ARG A 120 -14.53 3.50 -0.50
CA ARG A 120 -15.75 2.78 -0.82
C ARG A 120 -16.73 3.61 -1.65
N LYS A 121 -16.96 4.88 -1.24
CA LYS A 121 -17.83 5.79 -1.98
C LYS A 121 -17.34 6.02 -3.42
N LYS A 122 -16.03 6.21 -3.62
CA LYS A 122 -15.46 6.36 -4.97
C LYS A 122 -15.70 5.12 -5.84
N PHE A 123 -15.55 3.92 -5.30
CA PHE A 123 -15.87 2.68 -6.03
C PHE A 123 -17.34 2.61 -6.43
N GLU A 124 -18.25 2.93 -5.51
CA GLU A 124 -19.70 2.96 -5.77
C GLU A 124 -20.06 4.02 -6.83
N GLU A 125 -19.45 5.20 -6.81
CA GLU A 125 -19.63 6.27 -7.79
C GLU A 125 -19.12 5.89 -9.19
N THR A 126 -18.07 5.08 -9.29
CA THR A 126 -17.58 4.53 -10.57
C THR A 126 -18.48 3.42 -11.13
N GLY A 127 -19.39 2.87 -10.31
CA GLY A 127 -20.31 1.82 -10.73
C GLY A 127 -19.98 0.42 -10.21
N PHE A 128 -18.98 0.28 -9.34
CA PHE A 128 -18.69 -0.99 -8.71
C PHE A 128 -19.73 -1.38 -7.67
N LYS A 129 -20.04 -2.66 -7.62
CA LYS A 129 -20.74 -3.29 -6.50
C LYS A 129 -19.73 -3.72 -5.45
N ILE A 130 -19.84 -3.20 -4.23
CA ILE A 130 -18.97 -3.61 -3.12
C ILE A 130 -19.43 -4.98 -2.59
N ILE A 131 -18.52 -5.97 -2.68
CA ILE A 131 -18.75 -7.32 -2.13
C ILE A 131 -18.30 -7.38 -0.67
N ARG A 132 -17.14 -6.78 -0.37
CA ARG A 132 -16.56 -6.76 0.97
C ARG A 132 -15.81 -5.45 1.17
N ALA A 133 -15.94 -4.88 2.36
CA ALA A 133 -15.23 -3.67 2.74
C ALA A 133 -14.93 -3.74 4.24
N GLU A 134 -13.65 -3.74 4.61
CA GLU A 134 -13.20 -3.91 5.99
C GLU A 134 -12.06 -2.96 6.29
N GLU A 135 -12.01 -2.49 7.52
CA GLU A 135 -10.96 -1.61 8.04
C GLU A 135 -10.45 -2.18 9.35
N THR A 136 -9.16 -2.06 9.60
CA THR A 136 -8.54 -2.59 10.82
C THR A 136 -7.46 -1.65 11.34
N TYR A 137 -7.38 -1.60 12.66
CA TYR A 137 -6.36 -0.91 13.42
C TYR A 137 -5.63 -1.92 14.29
N ARG A 138 -4.31 -2.05 14.09
CA ARG A 138 -3.46 -3.01 14.81
C ARG A 138 -2.29 -2.29 15.46
N PRO A 139 -1.82 -2.72 16.64
CA PRO A 139 -0.63 -2.14 17.24
C PRO A 139 0.64 -2.53 16.45
N ILE A 140 1.52 -1.55 16.27
CA ILE A 140 2.95 -1.77 16.02
C ILE A 140 3.71 -1.44 17.30
N THR A 141 4.68 -2.24 17.67
CA THR A 141 5.35 -2.13 18.98
C THR A 141 6.85 -2.05 18.78
N PHE A 142 7.49 -1.08 19.44
CA PHE A 142 8.94 -0.92 19.52
C PHE A 142 9.38 -1.11 20.98
N TYR A 143 10.38 -1.96 21.18
CA TYR A 143 10.95 -2.28 22.51
C TYR A 143 12.24 -1.51 22.77
N ASP A 144 12.78 -0.87 21.75
CA ASP A 144 13.94 0.02 21.83
C ASP A 144 13.83 1.17 20.83
N ILE A 145 14.48 2.29 21.16
CA ILE A 145 14.43 3.49 20.35
C ILE A 145 15.20 3.35 19.02
N GLY A 146 16.22 2.50 18.98
CA GLY A 146 17.02 2.27 17.77
C GLY A 146 16.17 1.60 16.67
N ALA A 147 15.33 0.62 17.04
CA ALA A 147 14.40 0.00 16.13
C ALA A 147 13.39 1.01 15.56
N PHE A 148 12.87 1.91 16.40
CA PHE A 148 12.00 2.99 15.95
C PHE A 148 12.72 3.97 15.02
N VAL A 149 13.94 4.40 15.38
CA VAL A 149 14.75 5.31 14.55
C VAL A 149 15.02 4.72 13.17
N TRP A 150 15.39 3.44 13.12
CA TRP A 150 15.58 2.73 11.85
C TRP A 150 14.29 2.67 11.02
N PHE A 151 13.17 2.35 11.64
CA PHE A 151 11.86 2.31 11.01
C PHE A 151 11.45 3.66 10.43
N ALA A 152 11.53 4.72 11.24
CA ALA A 152 11.19 6.09 10.82
C ALA A 152 12.07 6.59 9.66
N HIS A 153 13.33 6.14 9.61
CA HIS A 153 14.24 6.49 8.53
C HIS A 153 13.89 5.81 7.20
N ILE A 154 13.36 4.59 7.25
CA ILE A 154 12.99 3.84 6.02
C ILE A 154 11.66 4.33 5.44
N ILE A 155 10.71 4.76 6.28
CA ILE A 155 9.37 5.14 5.86
C ILE A 155 9.28 6.68 5.74
N GLU A 156 10.05 7.22 4.82
CA GLU A 156 10.19 8.68 4.63
C GLU A 156 8.87 9.39 4.30
N TRP A 157 7.91 8.71 3.65
CA TRP A 157 6.61 9.29 3.34
C TRP A 157 5.73 9.49 4.57
N GLU A 158 5.89 8.70 5.63
CA GLU A 158 5.21 8.91 6.93
C GLU A 158 6.01 9.86 7.82
N PHE A 159 7.35 9.76 7.80
CA PHE A 159 8.27 10.54 8.62
C PHE A 159 9.15 11.47 7.77
N PRO A 160 8.57 12.45 7.05
CA PRO A 160 9.32 13.27 6.11
C PRO A 160 10.42 14.09 6.82
N ASN A 161 11.63 14.06 6.23
CA ASN A 161 12.80 14.75 6.77
C ASN A 161 13.14 14.36 8.23
N PHE A 162 12.81 13.13 8.62
CA PHE A 162 13.21 12.61 9.92
C PHE A 162 14.73 12.54 10.04
N SER A 163 15.25 12.96 11.19
CA SER A 163 16.63 12.70 11.59
C SER A 163 16.74 12.70 13.11
N VAL A 164 17.68 11.93 13.64
CA VAL A 164 17.92 11.87 15.09
C VAL A 164 18.21 13.26 15.65
N SER A 165 19.04 14.06 14.99
CA SER A 165 19.38 15.41 15.45
C SER A 165 18.18 16.35 15.50
N LYS A 166 17.29 16.28 14.52
CA LYS A 166 16.08 17.12 14.45
C LYS A 166 15.04 16.70 15.49
N CYS A 167 14.92 15.42 15.75
CA CYS A 167 13.88 14.86 16.62
C CYS A 167 14.39 14.50 18.01
N TYR A 168 15.61 14.91 18.37
CA TYR A 168 16.34 14.43 19.55
C TYR A 168 15.55 14.52 20.86
N GLU A 169 15.00 15.69 21.18
CA GLU A 169 14.21 15.90 22.39
C GLU A 169 12.94 15.04 22.44
N ASN A 170 12.30 14.82 21.32
CA ASN A 170 11.13 13.96 21.22
C ASN A 170 11.47 12.47 21.29
N LEU A 171 12.64 12.09 20.74
CA LEU A 171 13.17 10.73 20.89
C LEU A 171 13.54 10.41 22.34
N LEU A 172 14.06 11.37 23.10
CA LEU A 172 14.29 11.20 24.54
C LEU A 172 12.99 10.96 25.31
N LYS A 173 11.93 11.72 25.01
CA LYS A 173 10.61 11.49 25.61
C LYS A 173 10.05 10.11 25.26
N MET A 174 10.29 9.64 24.03
CA MET A 174 9.89 8.30 23.61
C MET A 174 10.72 7.23 24.33
N GLN A 175 12.03 7.48 24.57
CA GLN A 175 12.86 6.60 25.38
C GLN A 175 12.35 6.50 26.83
N ASP A 176 11.95 7.62 27.44
CA ASP A 176 11.38 7.64 28.78
C ASP A 176 10.10 6.76 28.87
N ILE A 177 9.29 6.74 27.79
CA ILE A 177 8.13 5.85 27.70
C ILE A 177 8.58 4.38 27.67
N ILE A 178 9.60 4.05 26.86
CA ILE A 178 10.14 2.70 26.80
C ILE A 178 10.72 2.27 28.15
N ASP A 179 11.50 3.13 28.80
CA ASP A 179 12.09 2.84 30.12
C ASP A 179 11.03 2.59 31.19
N LYS A 180 9.92 3.33 31.14
CA LYS A 180 8.84 3.23 32.09
C LYS A 180 7.90 2.05 31.85
N TYR A 181 7.57 1.76 30.57
CA TYR A 181 6.53 0.79 30.19
C TYR A 181 7.06 -0.41 29.42
N GLY A 182 8.37 -0.47 29.16
CA GLY A 182 9.04 -1.53 28.41
C GLY A 182 8.82 -1.47 26.90
N LYS A 183 8.06 -0.50 26.39
CA LYS A 183 7.72 -0.37 24.96
C LYS A 183 7.09 0.97 24.63
N VAL A 184 7.15 1.34 23.36
CA VAL A 184 6.26 2.34 22.74
C VAL A 184 5.40 1.68 21.67
N GLN A 185 4.18 2.14 21.52
CA GLN A 185 3.25 1.56 20.54
C GLN A 185 2.67 2.65 19.64
N GLY A 186 2.48 2.27 18.38
CA GLY A 186 1.73 3.02 17.39
C GLY A 186 0.65 2.17 16.76
N THR A 187 -0.05 2.73 15.78
CA THR A 187 -1.21 2.11 15.14
C THR A 187 -0.95 1.89 13.66
N ILE A 188 -1.03 0.64 13.23
CA ILE A 188 -1.13 0.29 11.81
C ILE A 188 -2.59 0.41 11.39
N HIS A 189 -2.86 1.20 10.37
CA HIS A 189 -4.18 1.34 9.77
C HIS A 189 -4.18 0.71 8.37
N ARG A 190 -5.08 -0.25 8.14
CA ARG A 190 -5.28 -0.91 6.84
C ARG A 190 -6.75 -0.99 6.52
N TYR A 191 -7.10 -0.96 5.22
CA TYR A 191 -8.43 -1.31 4.75
C TYR A 191 -8.35 -2.22 3.52
N LEU A 192 -9.40 -3.03 3.37
CA LEU A 192 -9.59 -3.98 2.27
C LEU A 192 -10.91 -3.63 1.57
N ILE A 193 -10.88 -3.60 0.24
CA ILE A 193 -12.08 -3.53 -0.58
C ILE A 193 -12.05 -4.68 -1.60
N VAL A 194 -13.15 -5.39 -1.70
CA VAL A 194 -13.46 -6.32 -2.78
C VAL A 194 -14.66 -5.77 -3.53
N ALA A 195 -14.44 -5.42 -4.80
CA ALA A 195 -15.42 -4.77 -5.65
C ALA A 195 -15.64 -5.55 -6.94
N GLN A 196 -16.86 -5.59 -7.45
CA GLN A 196 -17.24 -6.26 -8.69
C GLN A 196 -17.74 -5.21 -9.70
N LYS A 197 -17.26 -5.33 -10.96
CA LYS A 197 -17.78 -4.55 -12.10
C LYS A 197 -19.17 -5.01 -12.53
#